data_bc9befe08139a4059846ec7026c81469
#
_entry.id   bc9befe08139a4059846ec7026c81469
#
_cell.length_a   1.000
_cell.length_b   1.000
_cell.length_c   1.000
_cell.angle_alpha   90.00
_cell.angle_beta   90.00
_cell.angle_gamma   90.00
#
_symmetry.space_group_name_H-M   'P 1'
#
loop_
_entity.id
_entity.type
_entity.pdbx_description
1 polymer ?
#
loop_
_entity_poly.entity_id
_entity_poly.type
_entity_poly.pdbx_seq_one_letter_code
_entity_poly.pdbx_strand_id
1 'polypeptide(L)'
;MKRTYIATFVILAALFIGAVLLPGQRTEITGTISSGEKPTIAVADMHGTGAAEQYMDVFNKTLWDELAYSGQIKLAPKTSYPLQLPQQANDFKPPVMFSDWTRPPVSANYLAFGYAGVQDNQILLFGNFYNIGQPNVQSAQVIANRYYGALSNDGARKVAREFAADILRQLGIASLSGTKIFFVSDRTAKALGDAEIWSMDYDGSNQRQLTRYGTSSREPAVSADGKLFAFRTQVRGPAWNIRIHTTDTIRNQPFFNPVSSVIQTPEFTPDGKHILFVESIDGWAQLVMADIDGGNLHRISNVKAIETSPRVNPKTGNDLLFISGRSGHQQLWRMNLDGTDREMLTSGVGDVANPSWSPDGHHIAFCWTRGYEPGNFNIFIMDIADKVPIQLTSNSGRNENPWWAPDGVHLVFSSMRGRVTQIYSMLADGTSIRQLTTQGNNTQPVWAKGIE
;
A
#
# COMPACT_ATOMS: atom_id res chain seq x y z
N MET A 1 -76.44 -5.98 46.48
CA MET A 1 -75.39 -5.06 45.94
C MET A 1 -74.18 -5.90 45.60
N LYS A 2 -74.05 -6.28 44.34
CA LYS A 2 -72.86 -7.00 43.81
C LYS A 2 -72.08 -6.04 42.90
N ARG A 3 -70.83 -5.73 43.23
CA ARG A 3 -69.94 -4.95 42.40
C ARG A 3 -69.11 -5.91 41.53
N THR A 4 -69.32 -5.80 40.27
CA THR A 4 -68.59 -6.54 39.24
C THR A 4 -67.28 -5.76 38.87
N TYR A 5 -66.14 -6.38 39.07
CA TYR A 5 -64.87 -5.84 38.60
C TYR A 5 -64.59 -6.36 37.20
N ILE A 6 -64.46 -5.45 36.22
CA ILE A 6 -64.00 -5.75 34.87
C ILE A 6 -62.49 -5.62 34.89
N ALA A 7 -61.79 -6.73 34.68
CA ALA A 7 -60.34 -6.75 34.49
C ALA A 7 -60.02 -6.52 33.00
N THR A 8 -59.38 -5.41 32.71
CA THR A 8 -58.88 -5.10 31.36
C THR A 8 -57.53 -5.76 31.17
N PHE A 9 -57.46 -6.78 30.32
CA PHE A 9 -56.19 -7.39 29.87
C PHE A 9 -55.59 -6.51 28.79
N VAL A 10 -54.45 -5.88 29.09
CA VAL A 10 -53.60 -5.22 28.09
C VAL A 10 -52.65 -6.27 27.52
N ILE A 11 -52.89 -6.68 26.28
CA ILE A 11 -51.97 -7.53 25.52
C ILE A 11 -50.84 -6.64 24.98
N LEU A 12 -49.66 -6.76 25.56
CA LEU A 12 -48.44 -6.20 24.99
C LEU A 12 -47.98 -7.12 23.84
N ALA A 13 -48.27 -6.74 22.62
CA ALA A 13 -47.68 -7.37 21.44
C ALA A 13 -46.23 -6.89 21.32
N ALA A 14 -45.28 -7.75 21.68
CA ALA A 14 -43.87 -7.53 21.40
C ALA A 14 -43.64 -7.69 19.87
N LEU A 15 -43.50 -6.59 19.17
CA LEU A 15 -43.03 -6.56 17.82
C LEU A 15 -41.53 -6.92 17.81
N PHE A 16 -41.21 -8.17 17.52
CA PHE A 16 -39.87 -8.56 17.08
C PHE A 16 -39.66 -7.97 15.70
N ILE A 17 -39.05 -6.80 15.63
CA ILE A 17 -38.45 -6.29 14.39
C ILE A 17 -37.16 -7.11 14.18
N GLY A 18 -37.30 -8.16 13.39
CA GLY A 18 -36.12 -8.84 12.84
C GLY A 18 -35.30 -7.83 12.04
N ALA A 19 -34.14 -7.43 12.57
CA ALA A 19 -33.18 -6.68 11.81
C ALA A 19 -32.73 -7.58 10.67
N VAL A 20 -33.31 -7.36 9.47
CA VAL A 20 -32.75 -7.82 8.21
C VAL A 20 -31.42 -7.09 8.09
N LEU A 21 -30.31 -7.79 8.32
CA LEU A 21 -28.98 -7.34 7.98
C LEU A 21 -28.94 -7.16 6.46
N LEU A 22 -29.20 -5.94 6.00
CA LEU A 22 -28.89 -5.53 4.64
C LEU A 22 -27.37 -5.70 4.46
N PRO A 23 -26.90 -6.28 3.35
CA PRO A 23 -25.47 -6.39 3.08
C PRO A 23 -24.87 -4.99 3.07
N GLY A 24 -23.90 -4.78 3.98
CA GLY A 24 -23.24 -3.57 4.39
C GLY A 24 -23.26 -2.41 3.39
N GLN A 25 -23.86 -1.32 3.83
CA GLN A 25 -23.42 0.00 3.36
C GLN A 25 -21.94 0.10 3.73
N ARG A 26 -21.06 0.01 2.71
CA ARG A 26 -19.64 0.33 2.85
C ARG A 26 -19.58 1.79 3.26
N THR A 27 -19.21 2.04 4.51
CA THR A 27 -18.88 3.38 4.94
C THR A 27 -17.62 3.78 4.16
N GLU A 28 -17.75 4.73 3.25
CA GLU A 28 -16.59 5.29 2.56
C GLU A 28 -15.66 5.86 3.63
N ILE A 29 -14.38 5.49 3.53
CA ILE A 29 -13.33 6.08 4.35
C ILE A 29 -13.10 7.48 3.80
N THR A 30 -13.83 8.44 4.35
CA THR A 30 -13.79 9.85 3.97
C THR A 30 -12.55 10.54 4.53
N GLY A 31 -11.36 10.09 4.14
CA GLY A 31 -10.12 10.72 4.61
C GLY A 31 -9.02 10.82 3.57
N THR A 32 -8.98 9.91 2.61
CA THR A 32 -7.96 9.92 1.55
C THR A 32 -8.51 9.55 0.18
N ILE A 33 -9.70 8.96 0.10
CA ILE A 33 -10.41 8.81 -1.16
C ILE A 33 -11.38 9.98 -1.22
N SER A 34 -11.06 10.99 -2.04
CA SER A 34 -11.90 12.18 -2.22
C SER A 34 -13.36 11.76 -2.42
N SER A 35 -14.26 12.31 -1.61
CA SER A 35 -15.72 12.19 -1.75
C SER A 35 -16.29 12.83 -3.03
N GLY A 36 -15.41 13.21 -3.99
CA GLY A 36 -15.73 13.73 -5.30
C GLY A 36 -15.90 12.61 -6.34
N GLU A 37 -16.73 12.86 -7.33
CA GLU A 37 -16.84 12.00 -8.49
C GLU A 37 -15.46 11.85 -9.15
N LYS A 38 -14.98 10.59 -9.32
CA LYS A 38 -13.67 10.33 -9.94
C LYS A 38 -13.64 10.90 -11.35
N PRO A 39 -12.61 11.67 -11.74
CA PRO A 39 -12.54 12.24 -13.08
C PRO A 39 -12.50 11.12 -14.12
N THR A 40 -13.26 11.26 -15.20
CA THR A 40 -13.25 10.32 -16.31
C THR A 40 -12.21 10.75 -17.34
N ILE A 41 -11.27 9.86 -17.66
CA ILE A 41 -10.20 10.09 -18.63
C ILE A 41 -10.38 9.18 -19.82
N ALA A 42 -10.36 9.74 -21.01
CA ALA A 42 -10.17 8.99 -22.25
C ALA A 42 -8.68 8.91 -22.57
N VAL A 43 -8.19 7.74 -22.92
CA VAL A 43 -6.77 7.49 -23.27
C VAL A 43 -6.74 6.92 -24.68
N ALA A 44 -6.49 7.77 -25.66
CA ALA A 44 -6.36 7.37 -27.05
C ALA A 44 -5.10 6.52 -27.25
N ASP A 45 -5.20 5.42 -27.99
CA ASP A 45 -4.02 4.64 -28.36
C ASP A 45 -3.10 5.49 -29.23
N MET A 46 -1.84 5.58 -28.83
CA MET A 46 -0.83 6.37 -29.50
C MET A 46 -0.10 5.52 -30.52
N HIS A 47 0.20 6.10 -31.67
CA HIS A 47 0.94 5.47 -32.76
C HIS A 47 2.39 5.83 -32.74
N GLY A 48 3.22 4.92 -33.24
CA GLY A 48 4.64 5.16 -33.45
C GLY A 48 4.97 5.43 -34.91
N THR A 49 6.11 6.04 -35.17
CA THR A 49 6.68 6.16 -36.51
C THR A 49 8.03 5.46 -36.57
N GLY A 50 8.32 4.81 -37.71
CA GLY A 50 9.56 4.07 -37.90
C GLY A 50 9.75 2.95 -36.88
N ALA A 51 10.94 2.85 -36.28
CA ALA A 51 11.25 1.78 -35.32
C ALA A 51 10.53 1.93 -33.96
N ALA A 52 9.83 3.04 -33.67
CA ALA A 52 9.04 3.19 -32.45
C ALA A 52 7.75 2.37 -32.51
N GLU A 53 7.18 2.14 -33.69
CA GLU A 53 5.87 1.48 -33.90
C GLU A 53 5.75 0.14 -33.15
N GLN A 54 6.77 -0.71 -33.24
CA GLN A 54 6.77 -2.04 -32.63
C GLN A 54 6.66 -2.06 -31.09
N TYR A 55 6.85 -0.91 -30.42
CA TYR A 55 6.79 -0.79 -28.96
C TYR A 55 5.49 -0.15 -28.45
N MET A 56 4.63 0.32 -29.36
CA MET A 56 3.44 1.09 -28.97
C MET A 56 2.37 0.26 -28.31
N ASP A 57 2.23 -1.03 -28.61
CA ASP A 57 1.33 -1.93 -27.88
C ASP A 57 1.74 -2.03 -26.40
N VAL A 58 3.04 -2.17 -26.13
CA VAL A 58 3.56 -2.21 -24.76
C VAL A 58 3.36 -0.87 -24.07
N PHE A 59 3.61 0.24 -24.76
CA PHE A 59 3.40 1.58 -24.25
C PHE A 59 1.91 1.82 -23.89
N ASN A 60 0.99 1.62 -24.83
CA ASN A 60 -0.43 1.89 -24.66
C ASN A 60 -1.04 1.03 -23.55
N LYS A 61 -0.65 -0.26 -23.49
CA LYS A 61 -1.07 -1.14 -22.41
C LYS A 61 -0.54 -0.65 -21.06
N THR A 62 0.73 -0.28 -20.98
CA THR A 62 1.34 0.18 -19.73
C THR A 62 0.69 1.48 -19.25
N LEU A 63 0.51 2.47 -20.14
CA LEU A 63 -0.16 3.73 -19.78
C LEU A 63 -1.57 3.51 -19.23
N TRP A 64 -2.34 2.64 -19.89
CA TRP A 64 -3.69 2.28 -19.44
C TRP A 64 -3.66 1.62 -18.06
N ASP A 65 -2.80 0.61 -17.89
CA ASP A 65 -2.69 -0.15 -16.65
C ASP A 65 -2.25 0.73 -15.47
N GLU A 66 -1.31 1.67 -15.69
CA GLU A 66 -0.84 2.63 -14.67
C GLU A 66 -1.96 3.55 -14.21
N LEU A 67 -2.69 4.13 -15.14
CA LEU A 67 -3.80 5.01 -14.82
C LEU A 67 -4.95 4.25 -14.13
N ALA A 68 -5.28 3.05 -14.60
CA ALA A 68 -6.30 2.20 -13.99
C ALA A 68 -5.90 1.76 -12.56
N TYR A 69 -4.60 1.45 -12.37
CA TYR A 69 -4.10 0.99 -11.08
C TYR A 69 -4.16 2.07 -10.00
N SER A 70 -4.15 3.35 -10.35
CA SER A 70 -4.30 4.44 -9.36
C SER A 70 -5.57 4.30 -8.51
N GLY A 71 -6.61 3.66 -9.03
CA GLY A 71 -7.90 3.50 -8.35
C GLY A 71 -8.68 4.79 -8.12
N GLN A 72 -8.12 5.96 -8.48
CA GLN A 72 -8.68 7.28 -8.19
C GLN A 72 -9.28 7.98 -9.42
N ILE A 73 -9.19 7.37 -10.59
CA ILE A 73 -9.77 7.85 -11.83
C ILE A 73 -10.69 6.80 -12.46
N LYS A 74 -11.54 7.23 -13.36
CA LYS A 74 -12.36 6.36 -14.21
C LYS A 74 -11.82 6.44 -15.63
N LEU A 75 -11.48 5.30 -16.23
CA LEU A 75 -11.11 5.25 -17.64
C LEU A 75 -12.36 5.05 -18.50
N ALA A 76 -12.55 5.91 -19.50
CA ALA A 76 -13.61 5.74 -20.47
C ALA A 76 -13.33 4.50 -21.33
N PRO A 77 -14.34 3.65 -21.61
CA PRO A 77 -14.11 2.42 -22.37
C PRO A 77 -13.66 2.74 -23.80
N LYS A 78 -12.58 2.13 -24.26
CA LYS A 78 -12.04 2.34 -25.63
C LYS A 78 -13.06 2.04 -26.73
N THR A 79 -14.00 1.14 -26.48
CA THR A 79 -15.09 0.81 -27.42
C THR A 79 -16.07 1.94 -27.68
N SER A 80 -16.05 2.98 -26.85
CA SER A 80 -16.89 4.17 -27.00
C SER A 80 -16.21 5.30 -27.76
N TYR A 81 -14.93 5.17 -28.09
CA TYR A 81 -14.14 6.24 -28.70
C TYR A 81 -14.55 6.50 -30.16
N PRO A 82 -14.34 7.74 -30.65
CA PRO A 82 -14.45 8.07 -32.06
C PRO A 82 -13.51 7.21 -32.92
N LEU A 83 -13.88 6.99 -34.18
CA LEU A 83 -13.07 6.19 -35.12
C LEU A 83 -11.70 6.83 -35.40
N GLN A 84 -11.62 8.15 -35.38
CA GLN A 84 -10.37 8.89 -35.56
C GLN A 84 -9.83 9.31 -34.20
N LEU A 85 -8.67 8.75 -33.83
CA LEU A 85 -7.98 9.07 -32.59
C LEU A 85 -6.97 10.21 -32.85
N PRO A 86 -6.98 11.27 -32.01
CA PRO A 86 -6.02 12.36 -32.15
C PRO A 86 -4.60 11.89 -31.76
N GLN A 87 -3.62 12.35 -32.51
CA GLN A 87 -2.19 12.10 -32.22
C GLN A 87 -1.47 13.41 -31.86
N GLN A 88 -1.97 14.55 -32.32
CA GLN A 88 -1.39 15.86 -32.08
C GLN A 88 -2.50 16.92 -31.94
N ALA A 89 -2.13 18.07 -31.33
CA ALA A 89 -3.06 19.17 -31.11
C ALA A 89 -3.76 19.67 -32.37
N ASN A 90 -3.07 19.61 -33.51
CA ASN A 90 -3.61 20.06 -34.81
C ASN A 90 -4.69 19.12 -35.38
N ASP A 91 -4.90 17.93 -34.80
CA ASP A 91 -5.96 17.01 -35.22
C ASP A 91 -7.34 17.51 -34.76
N PHE A 92 -7.39 18.39 -33.77
CA PHE A 92 -8.63 19.06 -33.34
C PHE A 92 -8.91 20.29 -34.21
N LYS A 93 -9.69 20.07 -35.27
CA LYS A 93 -10.14 21.13 -36.19
C LYS A 93 -11.66 21.25 -36.13
N PRO A 94 -12.23 22.47 -36.13
CA PRO A 94 -13.66 22.65 -36.22
C PRO A 94 -14.24 21.95 -37.47
N PRO A 95 -15.37 21.25 -37.40
CA PRO A 95 -16.24 21.07 -36.24
C PRO A 95 -15.86 19.86 -35.36
N VAL A 96 -14.85 19.05 -35.70
CA VAL A 96 -14.38 17.91 -34.92
C VAL A 96 -13.64 18.43 -33.70
N MET A 97 -14.28 18.37 -32.58
CA MET A 97 -13.79 19.00 -31.36
C MET A 97 -13.92 18.05 -30.16
N PHE A 98 -13.67 18.59 -29.01
CA PHE A 98 -13.84 17.89 -27.74
C PHE A 98 -15.26 17.34 -27.51
N SER A 99 -16.27 17.82 -28.23
CA SER A 99 -17.65 17.33 -28.13
C SER A 99 -17.81 15.83 -28.38
N ASP A 100 -16.95 15.23 -29.20
CA ASP A 100 -16.97 13.78 -29.48
C ASP A 100 -16.49 12.96 -28.28
N TRP A 101 -15.76 13.60 -27.39
CA TRP A 101 -15.19 12.99 -26.20
C TRP A 101 -15.95 13.36 -24.91
N THR A 102 -16.56 14.58 -24.86
CA THR A 102 -17.28 15.05 -23.67
C THR A 102 -18.71 14.55 -23.58
N ARG A 103 -19.31 14.17 -24.72
CA ARG A 103 -20.69 13.66 -24.80
C ARG A 103 -20.72 12.12 -24.69
N PRO A 104 -21.89 11.56 -24.30
CA PRO A 104 -22.12 10.12 -24.44
C PRO A 104 -21.85 9.62 -25.86
N PRO A 105 -21.26 8.43 -26.04
CA PRO A 105 -21.00 7.42 -25.00
C PRO A 105 -19.67 7.57 -24.23
N VAL A 106 -18.75 8.46 -24.60
CA VAL A 106 -17.43 8.61 -23.96
C VAL A 106 -17.54 9.30 -22.60
N SER A 107 -18.16 10.49 -22.57
CA SER A 107 -18.40 11.30 -21.37
C SER A 107 -17.13 11.55 -20.55
N ALA A 108 -16.02 11.87 -21.19
CA ALA A 108 -14.75 12.15 -20.53
C ALA A 108 -14.61 13.61 -20.08
N ASN A 109 -13.88 13.83 -19.00
CA ASN A 109 -13.46 15.15 -18.54
C ASN A 109 -12.10 15.55 -19.13
N TYR A 110 -11.25 14.54 -19.33
CA TYR A 110 -9.89 14.68 -19.83
C TYR A 110 -9.59 13.72 -20.95
N LEU A 111 -8.61 14.06 -21.78
CA LEU A 111 -8.13 13.26 -22.88
C LEU A 111 -6.61 13.19 -22.89
N ALA A 112 -6.05 12.00 -22.83
CA ALA A 112 -4.63 11.72 -23.07
C ALA A 112 -4.45 11.21 -24.50
N PHE A 113 -3.51 11.80 -25.23
CA PHE A 113 -3.19 11.44 -26.62
C PHE A 113 -1.75 11.83 -26.95
N GLY A 114 -1.22 11.34 -28.06
CA GLY A 114 0.13 11.63 -28.49
C GLY A 114 0.63 10.71 -29.58
N TYR A 115 1.88 10.86 -29.93
CA TYR A 115 2.57 9.98 -30.89
C TYR A 115 4.03 9.79 -30.49
N ALA A 116 4.63 8.72 -30.96
CA ALA A 116 6.05 8.44 -30.71
C ALA A 116 6.86 8.42 -32.02
N GLY A 117 8.11 8.81 -31.91
CA GLY A 117 9.14 8.69 -32.95
C GLY A 117 10.42 8.12 -32.37
N VAL A 118 11.47 8.13 -33.17
CA VAL A 118 12.83 7.78 -32.73
C VAL A 118 13.70 9.00 -32.86
N GLN A 119 14.43 9.32 -31.81
CA GLN A 119 15.48 10.34 -31.80
C GLN A 119 16.68 9.78 -31.01
N ASP A 120 17.88 9.93 -31.57
CA ASP A 120 19.15 9.50 -30.96
C ASP A 120 19.10 8.04 -30.42
N ASN A 121 18.54 7.13 -31.23
CA ASN A 121 18.31 5.73 -30.88
C ASN A 121 17.46 5.50 -29.62
N GLN A 122 16.60 6.46 -29.32
CA GLN A 122 15.64 6.39 -28.22
C GLN A 122 14.20 6.55 -28.73
N ILE A 123 13.24 5.97 -28.00
CA ILE A 123 11.82 6.31 -28.16
C ILE A 123 11.63 7.74 -27.67
N LEU A 124 11.06 8.60 -28.50
CA LEU A 124 10.61 9.94 -28.14
C LEU A 124 9.10 9.99 -28.24
N LEU A 125 8.42 10.09 -27.09
CA LEU A 125 6.98 10.31 -27.02
C LEU A 125 6.70 11.83 -26.95
N PHE A 126 5.73 12.29 -27.74
CA PHE A 126 5.07 13.58 -27.60
C PHE A 126 3.72 13.33 -26.91
N GLY A 127 3.69 13.44 -25.57
CA GLY A 127 2.52 13.18 -24.75
C GLY A 127 1.72 14.43 -24.46
N ASN A 128 0.41 14.39 -24.69
CA ASN A 128 -0.53 15.48 -24.43
C ASN A 128 -1.63 15.01 -23.47
N PHE A 129 -2.01 15.88 -22.53
CA PHE A 129 -3.14 15.70 -21.64
C PHE A 129 -3.96 16.97 -21.57
N TYR A 130 -5.24 16.87 -21.87
CA TYR A 130 -6.12 18.01 -22.07
C TYR A 130 -7.36 17.91 -21.17
N ASN A 131 -7.76 19.04 -20.56
CA ASN A 131 -9.06 19.22 -19.95
C ASN A 131 -10.05 19.61 -21.06
N ILE A 132 -10.77 18.63 -21.57
CA ILE A 132 -11.64 18.80 -22.76
C ILE A 132 -12.98 19.48 -22.46
N GLY A 133 -13.25 19.85 -21.20
CA GLY A 133 -14.35 20.75 -20.83
C GLY A 133 -14.07 22.21 -21.16
N GLN A 134 -12.85 22.57 -21.60
CA GLN A 134 -12.47 23.94 -21.94
C GLN A 134 -12.94 24.33 -23.38
N PRO A 135 -13.14 25.63 -23.65
CA PRO A 135 -13.73 26.09 -24.91
C PRO A 135 -12.82 25.96 -26.14
N ASN A 136 -11.50 25.86 -25.97
CA ASN A 136 -10.56 25.80 -27.07
C ASN A 136 -9.31 25.00 -26.72
N VAL A 137 -8.52 24.60 -27.73
CA VAL A 137 -7.34 23.75 -27.62
C VAL A 137 -6.26 24.36 -26.71
N GLN A 138 -6.05 25.67 -26.75
CA GLN A 138 -5.01 26.33 -25.96
C GLN A 138 -5.37 26.33 -24.46
N SER A 139 -6.62 26.64 -24.12
CA SER A 139 -7.07 26.61 -22.72
C SER A 139 -7.25 25.18 -22.16
N ALA A 140 -7.42 24.21 -23.03
CA ALA A 140 -7.57 22.80 -22.67
C ALA A 140 -6.24 22.13 -22.31
N GLN A 141 -5.12 22.63 -22.81
CA GLN A 141 -3.82 21.97 -22.63
C GLN A 141 -3.37 22.01 -21.19
N VAL A 142 -3.19 20.83 -20.58
CA VAL A 142 -2.65 20.64 -19.23
C VAL A 142 -1.21 20.15 -19.30
N ILE A 143 -0.93 19.15 -20.18
CA ILE A 143 0.42 18.65 -20.45
C ILE A 143 0.66 18.67 -21.97
N ALA A 144 1.87 19.08 -22.35
CA ALA A 144 2.45 18.87 -23.68
C ALA A 144 3.98 18.66 -23.50
N ASN A 145 4.38 17.46 -23.19
CA ASN A 145 5.74 17.10 -22.82
C ASN A 145 6.36 16.07 -23.76
N ARG A 146 7.68 15.99 -23.71
CA ARG A 146 8.47 14.98 -24.39
C ARG A 146 9.08 14.03 -23.37
N TYR A 147 8.99 12.72 -23.67
CA TYR A 147 9.51 11.66 -22.82
C TYR A 147 10.47 10.80 -23.61
N TYR A 148 11.59 10.39 -23.00
CA TYR A 148 12.66 9.66 -23.64
C TYR A 148 12.90 8.31 -22.96
N GLY A 149 13.00 7.26 -23.75
CA GLY A 149 13.31 5.91 -23.27
C GLY A 149 14.16 5.14 -24.26
N ALA A 150 14.83 4.10 -23.80
CA ALA A 150 15.58 3.21 -24.66
C ALA A 150 14.65 2.63 -25.75
N LEU A 151 15.20 2.35 -26.94
CA LEU A 151 14.46 1.73 -28.04
C LEU A 151 14.24 0.24 -27.74
N SER A 152 13.36 -0.03 -26.77
CA SER A 152 13.06 -1.36 -26.24
C SER A 152 11.70 -1.38 -25.54
N ASN A 153 11.18 -2.57 -25.23
CA ASN A 153 9.97 -2.72 -24.43
C ASN A 153 10.10 -2.08 -23.03
N ASP A 154 11.27 -2.15 -22.41
CA ASP A 154 11.50 -1.53 -21.09
C ASP A 154 11.53 0.00 -21.20
N GLY A 155 12.12 0.54 -22.27
CA GLY A 155 12.04 1.97 -22.55
C GLY A 155 10.62 2.45 -22.81
N ALA A 156 9.80 1.68 -23.54
CA ALA A 156 8.39 1.99 -23.75
C ALA A 156 7.60 1.99 -22.43
N ARG A 157 7.83 1.00 -21.56
CA ARG A 157 7.23 0.97 -20.20
C ARG A 157 7.64 2.18 -19.37
N LYS A 158 8.95 2.53 -19.38
CA LYS A 158 9.46 3.70 -18.66
C LYS A 158 8.73 4.96 -19.09
N VAL A 159 8.69 5.23 -20.41
CA VAL A 159 8.03 6.41 -20.98
C VAL A 159 6.55 6.46 -20.65
N ALA A 160 5.85 5.33 -20.70
CA ALA A 160 4.44 5.24 -20.34
C ALA A 160 4.19 5.55 -18.85
N ARG A 161 5.05 5.05 -17.96
CA ARG A 161 4.98 5.32 -16.52
C ARG A 161 5.25 6.79 -16.18
N GLU A 162 6.23 7.41 -16.83
CA GLU A 162 6.53 8.83 -16.66
C GLU A 162 5.35 9.71 -17.09
N PHE A 163 4.76 9.41 -18.25
CA PHE A 163 3.59 10.14 -18.73
C PHE A 163 2.37 9.92 -17.83
N ALA A 164 2.10 8.68 -17.38
CA ALA A 164 1.04 8.40 -16.42
C ALA A 164 1.25 9.15 -15.09
N ALA A 165 2.48 9.17 -14.58
CA ALA A 165 2.82 9.89 -13.34
C ALA A 165 2.58 11.39 -13.48
N ASP A 166 2.90 11.99 -14.63
CA ASP A 166 2.60 13.40 -14.90
C ASP A 166 1.10 13.67 -14.95
N ILE A 167 0.32 12.81 -15.61
CA ILE A 167 -1.15 12.91 -15.64
C ILE A 167 -1.72 12.85 -14.23
N LEU A 168 -1.34 11.86 -13.43
CA LEU A 168 -1.82 11.71 -12.06
C LEU A 168 -1.45 12.93 -11.19
N ARG A 169 -0.22 13.44 -11.33
CA ARG A 169 0.25 14.63 -10.61
C ARG A 169 -0.60 15.87 -10.94
N GLN A 170 -0.98 16.08 -12.21
CA GLN A 170 -1.85 17.20 -12.60
C GLN A 170 -3.25 17.10 -11.99
N LEU A 171 -3.69 15.89 -11.66
CA LEU A 171 -4.97 15.65 -10.98
C LEU A 171 -4.84 15.65 -9.45
N GLY A 172 -3.65 15.93 -8.90
CA GLY A 172 -3.39 15.89 -7.47
C GLY A 172 -3.30 14.47 -6.90
N ILE A 173 -3.12 13.46 -7.75
CA ILE A 173 -3.05 12.04 -7.39
C ILE A 173 -1.58 11.61 -7.29
N ALA A 174 -1.19 10.98 -6.18
CA ALA A 174 0.15 10.45 -6.02
C ALA A 174 0.37 9.24 -6.93
N SER A 175 1.47 9.24 -7.67
CA SER A 175 1.90 8.08 -8.47
C SER A 175 2.70 7.10 -7.61
N LEU A 176 2.50 5.80 -7.83
CA LEU A 176 3.31 4.75 -7.24
C LEU A 176 4.55 4.41 -8.06
N SER A 177 4.71 4.99 -9.23
CA SER A 177 5.89 4.79 -10.08
C SER A 177 7.17 5.13 -9.33
N GLY A 178 8.15 4.22 -9.37
CA GLY A 178 9.41 4.34 -8.65
C GLY A 178 9.38 3.80 -7.21
N THR A 179 8.21 3.56 -6.61
CA THR A 179 8.14 2.96 -5.27
C THR A 179 8.52 1.47 -5.31
N LYS A 180 8.96 0.94 -4.16
CA LYS A 180 9.43 -0.44 -4.03
C LYS A 180 8.71 -1.15 -2.90
N ILE A 181 8.48 -2.45 -3.07
CA ILE A 181 7.98 -3.34 -2.03
C ILE A 181 9.13 -4.27 -1.62
N PHE A 182 9.52 -4.22 -0.36
CA PHE A 182 10.46 -5.14 0.26
C PHE A 182 9.66 -6.28 0.87
N PHE A 183 10.16 -7.51 0.78
CA PHE A 183 9.45 -8.68 1.31
C PHE A 183 10.40 -9.82 1.63
N VAL A 184 9.93 -10.76 2.43
CA VAL A 184 10.65 -12.00 2.77
C VAL A 184 10.26 -13.09 1.78
N SER A 185 11.23 -13.83 1.25
CA SER A 185 11.00 -14.96 0.35
C SER A 185 11.91 -16.13 0.65
N ASP A 186 11.36 -17.35 0.62
CA ASP A 186 12.09 -18.61 0.78
C ASP A 186 12.52 -19.25 -0.56
N ARG A 187 12.25 -18.60 -1.69
CA ARG A 187 12.50 -19.14 -3.04
C ARG A 187 13.95 -19.54 -3.34
N THR A 188 14.89 -19.04 -2.54
CA THR A 188 16.32 -19.43 -2.59
C THR A 188 16.80 -20.14 -1.33
N ALA A 189 15.87 -20.58 -0.48
CA ALA A 189 16.15 -21.30 0.74
C ALA A 189 16.88 -22.63 0.46
N LYS A 190 17.88 -22.95 1.29
CA LYS A 190 18.60 -24.23 1.25
C LYS A 190 18.13 -25.19 2.32
N ALA A 191 17.56 -24.67 3.39
CA ALA A 191 16.99 -25.43 4.48
C ALA A 191 15.61 -24.90 4.85
N LEU A 192 14.83 -25.74 5.54
CA LEU A 192 13.51 -25.35 6.05
C LEU A 192 13.67 -24.20 7.06
N GLY A 193 12.93 -23.12 6.82
CA GLY A 193 12.97 -21.92 7.66
C GLY A 193 13.95 -20.85 7.19
N ASP A 194 14.86 -21.14 6.25
CA ASP A 194 15.67 -20.12 5.61
C ASP A 194 14.80 -19.19 4.78
N ALA A 195 15.16 -17.92 4.75
CA ALA A 195 14.52 -16.92 3.91
C ALA A 195 15.43 -15.70 3.75
N GLU A 196 15.23 -14.96 2.70
CA GLU A 196 16.00 -13.76 2.40
C GLU A 196 15.09 -12.56 2.11
N ILE A 197 15.64 -11.36 2.23
CA ILE A 197 14.93 -10.13 1.86
C ILE A 197 15.05 -9.92 0.35
N TRP A 198 13.93 -9.63 -0.26
CA TRP A 198 13.77 -9.32 -1.67
C TRP A 198 13.12 -7.95 -1.84
N SER A 199 13.25 -7.37 -3.01
CA SER A 199 12.48 -6.20 -3.43
C SER A 199 11.84 -6.41 -4.79
N MET A 200 10.78 -5.67 -5.06
CA MET A 200 10.09 -5.60 -6.34
C MET A 200 9.54 -4.19 -6.57
N ASP A 201 9.17 -3.88 -7.79
CA ASP A 201 8.40 -2.69 -8.10
C ASP A 201 6.96 -2.83 -7.56
N TYR A 202 6.26 -1.71 -7.42
CA TYR A 202 4.89 -1.66 -6.89
C TYR A 202 3.90 -2.57 -7.66
N ASP A 203 4.17 -2.88 -8.92
CA ASP A 203 3.35 -3.73 -9.78
C ASP A 203 3.72 -5.23 -9.73
N GLY A 204 4.72 -5.60 -8.91
CA GLY A 204 5.25 -6.95 -8.77
C GLY A 204 6.38 -7.28 -9.75
N SER A 205 6.75 -6.37 -10.64
CA SER A 205 7.87 -6.56 -11.60
C SER A 205 9.24 -6.34 -10.93
N ASN A 206 10.32 -6.62 -11.67
CA ASN A 206 11.71 -6.37 -11.28
C ASN A 206 12.09 -6.95 -9.90
N GLN A 207 11.64 -8.19 -9.62
CA GLN A 207 11.94 -8.86 -8.35
C GLN A 207 13.44 -9.15 -8.23
N ARG A 208 14.07 -8.67 -7.14
CA ARG A 208 15.49 -8.79 -6.89
C ARG A 208 15.78 -9.24 -5.47
N GLN A 209 16.67 -10.23 -5.32
CA GLN A 209 17.18 -10.66 -4.02
C GLN A 209 18.18 -9.63 -3.48
N LEU A 210 17.96 -9.15 -2.24
CA LEU A 210 18.80 -8.15 -1.57
C LEU A 210 19.81 -8.78 -0.61
N THR A 211 19.42 -9.81 0.12
CA THR A 211 20.28 -10.49 1.10
C THR A 211 20.62 -11.89 0.65
N ARG A 212 21.80 -12.40 1.07
CA ARG A 212 22.31 -13.73 0.72
C ARG A 212 23.08 -14.34 1.89
N TYR A 213 22.46 -14.36 3.07
CA TYR A 213 23.08 -14.92 4.27
C TYR A 213 23.03 -16.46 4.28
N GLY A 214 22.11 -17.07 3.55
CA GLY A 214 21.88 -18.50 3.54
C GLY A 214 21.32 -19.01 4.87
N THR A 215 20.62 -18.13 5.58
CA THR A 215 19.94 -18.39 6.85
C THR A 215 18.59 -17.66 6.83
N SER A 216 17.97 -17.45 7.99
CA SER A 216 16.70 -16.73 8.04
C SER A 216 16.91 -15.22 8.19
N SER A 217 16.52 -14.44 7.16
CA SER A 217 16.44 -12.98 7.16
C SER A 217 14.97 -12.56 7.08
N ARG A 218 14.48 -11.77 8.04
CA ARG A 218 13.05 -11.49 8.21
C ARG A 218 12.78 -10.07 8.70
N GLU A 219 11.50 -9.68 8.65
CA GLU A 219 10.99 -8.43 9.21
C GLU A 219 11.71 -7.20 8.65
N PRO A 220 11.64 -6.98 7.33
CA PRO A 220 12.20 -5.79 6.74
C PRO A 220 11.49 -4.54 7.27
N ALA A 221 12.26 -3.46 7.48
CA ALA A 221 11.80 -2.11 7.68
C ALA A 221 12.61 -1.20 6.78
N VAL A 222 12.01 -0.13 6.26
CA VAL A 222 12.70 0.80 5.35
C VAL A 222 12.60 2.21 5.93
N SER A 223 13.71 2.96 5.88
CA SER A 223 13.73 4.35 6.33
C SER A 223 12.79 5.24 5.50
N ALA A 224 12.29 6.32 6.09
CA ALA A 224 11.30 7.21 5.45
C ALA A 224 11.81 7.84 4.14
N ASP A 225 13.14 8.01 3.99
CA ASP A 225 13.80 8.51 2.77
C ASP A 225 14.11 7.39 1.76
N GLY A 226 13.79 6.13 2.07
CA GLY A 226 14.03 4.98 1.22
C GLY A 226 15.47 4.51 1.11
N LYS A 227 16.44 5.16 1.80
CA LYS A 227 17.89 4.91 1.60
C LYS A 227 18.44 3.74 2.40
N LEU A 228 17.79 3.38 3.51
CA LEU A 228 18.21 2.29 4.39
C LEU A 228 17.10 1.26 4.53
N PHE A 229 17.49 0.01 4.69
CA PHE A 229 16.58 -1.02 5.18
C PHE A 229 17.21 -1.81 6.31
N ALA A 230 16.43 -2.05 7.37
CA ALA A 230 16.77 -2.89 8.49
C ALA A 230 16.02 -4.23 8.39
N PHE A 231 16.60 -5.26 8.94
CA PHE A 231 15.99 -6.59 9.05
C PHE A 231 16.68 -7.37 10.17
N ARG A 232 16.02 -8.39 10.69
CA ARG A 232 16.70 -9.33 11.58
C ARG A 232 17.21 -10.55 10.81
N THR A 233 18.36 -11.07 11.20
CA THR A 233 18.95 -12.26 10.59
C THR A 233 19.82 -13.05 11.59
N GLN A 234 20.03 -14.33 11.28
CA GLN A 234 20.93 -15.24 12.02
C GLN A 234 22.21 -15.42 11.20
N VAL A 235 23.25 -14.63 11.46
CA VAL A 235 24.50 -14.66 10.67
C VAL A 235 25.51 -15.68 11.23
N ARG A 236 25.56 -15.81 12.56
CA ARG A 236 26.50 -16.72 13.25
C ARG A 236 25.82 -17.37 14.43
N GLY A 237 25.36 -18.60 14.25
CA GLY A 237 24.64 -19.35 15.30
C GLY A 237 23.15 -18.95 15.42
N PRO A 238 22.47 -19.38 16.49
CA PRO A 238 21.03 -19.23 16.62
C PRO A 238 20.54 -17.83 17.02
N ALA A 239 21.45 -16.93 17.39
CA ALA A 239 21.08 -15.59 17.85
C ALA A 239 20.63 -14.70 16.70
N TRP A 240 19.51 -14.02 16.89
CA TRP A 240 19.01 -13.00 15.99
C TRP A 240 19.74 -11.68 16.20
N ASN A 241 20.04 -10.99 15.11
CA ASN A 241 20.68 -9.68 15.10
C ASN A 241 19.98 -8.77 14.10
N ILE A 242 19.89 -7.49 14.41
CA ILE A 242 19.49 -6.46 13.44
C ILE A 242 20.68 -6.18 12.52
N ARG A 243 20.38 -6.07 11.24
CA ARG A 243 21.30 -5.56 10.22
C ARG A 243 20.64 -4.39 9.52
N ILE A 244 21.44 -3.40 9.19
CA ILE A 244 21.02 -2.24 8.41
C ILE A 244 21.87 -2.18 7.14
N HIS A 245 21.22 -2.07 5.99
CA HIS A 245 21.89 -1.95 4.71
C HIS A 245 21.38 -0.73 3.94
N THR A 246 22.21 -0.19 3.05
CA THR A 246 21.75 0.78 2.06
C THR A 246 20.88 0.07 1.00
N THR A 247 19.91 0.77 0.44
CA THR A 247 18.98 0.20 -0.55
C THR A 247 19.54 0.19 -1.97
N ASP A 248 20.46 1.09 -2.28
CA ASP A 248 21.10 1.25 -3.60
C ASP A 248 22.14 0.15 -3.88
N THR A 249 23.17 0.10 -3.05
CA THR A 249 24.37 -0.76 -3.23
C THR A 249 24.41 -1.94 -2.27
N ILE A 250 23.41 -2.07 -1.38
CA ILE A 250 23.28 -3.15 -0.38
C ILE A 250 24.54 -3.24 0.52
N ARG A 251 25.04 -2.09 0.97
CA ARG A 251 26.18 -2.02 1.89
C ARG A 251 25.70 -2.10 3.33
N ASN A 252 26.36 -2.93 4.12
CA ASN A 252 26.09 -3.03 5.55
C ASN A 252 26.49 -1.73 6.27
N GLN A 253 25.59 -1.24 7.10
CA GLN A 253 25.85 -0.15 8.05
C GLN A 253 26.16 -0.76 9.43
N PRO A 254 27.11 -0.22 10.17
CA PRO A 254 27.39 -0.68 11.54
C PRO A 254 26.15 -0.52 12.43
N PHE A 255 25.88 -1.54 13.25
CA PHE A 255 24.83 -1.50 14.27
C PHE A 255 25.26 -2.35 15.47
N PHE A 256 25.26 -1.76 16.65
CA PHE A 256 25.57 -2.44 17.90
C PHE A 256 24.32 -3.14 18.43
N ASN A 257 24.28 -4.46 18.23
CA ASN A 257 23.19 -5.27 18.75
C ASN A 257 23.33 -5.51 20.25
N PRO A 258 22.25 -5.40 21.05
CA PRO A 258 22.27 -5.86 22.42
C PRO A 258 22.42 -7.37 22.50
N VAL A 259 22.92 -7.86 23.65
CA VAL A 259 22.95 -9.29 23.93
C VAL A 259 21.60 -9.72 24.48
N SER A 260 20.73 -10.23 23.60
CA SER A 260 19.37 -10.61 23.96
C SER A 260 18.97 -11.93 23.30
N SER A 261 18.08 -12.69 23.96
CA SER A 261 17.52 -13.94 23.42
C SER A 261 16.45 -13.69 22.34
N VAL A 262 15.84 -12.50 22.35
CA VAL A 262 14.81 -12.06 21.39
C VAL A 262 15.18 -10.70 20.87
N ILE A 263 15.37 -10.58 19.56
CA ILE A 263 15.47 -9.31 18.84
C ILE A 263 14.57 -9.44 17.62
N GLN A 264 13.59 -8.52 17.47
CA GLN A 264 12.62 -8.59 16.37
C GLN A 264 11.98 -7.24 16.07
N THR A 265 11.26 -7.19 14.94
CA THR A 265 10.44 -6.07 14.46
C THR A 265 11.15 -4.71 14.50
N PRO A 266 12.29 -4.55 13.79
CA PRO A 266 12.94 -3.25 13.67
C PRO A 266 12.01 -2.24 12.98
N GLU A 267 12.09 -0.98 13.39
CA GLU A 267 11.32 0.14 12.83
C GLU A 267 12.11 1.43 12.92
N PHE A 268 12.28 2.14 11.80
CA PHE A 268 12.93 3.44 11.81
C PHE A 268 12.00 4.55 12.31
N THR A 269 12.54 5.53 13.02
CA THR A 269 11.81 6.78 13.22
C THR A 269 11.73 7.57 11.89
N PRO A 270 10.69 8.39 11.68
CA PRO A 270 10.53 9.18 10.43
C PRO A 270 11.68 10.15 10.15
N ASP A 271 12.37 10.62 11.18
CA ASP A 271 13.56 11.48 11.05
C ASP A 271 14.85 10.72 10.72
N GLY A 272 14.79 9.37 10.70
CA GLY A 272 15.91 8.48 10.39
C GLY A 272 17.04 8.45 11.44
N LYS A 273 16.85 9.04 12.61
CA LYS A 273 17.90 9.13 13.64
C LYS A 273 17.91 7.97 14.62
N HIS A 274 16.75 7.32 14.81
CA HIS A 274 16.59 6.24 15.76
C HIS A 274 15.96 5.02 15.11
N ILE A 275 16.11 3.90 15.80
CA ILE A 275 15.47 2.63 15.46
C ILE A 275 14.81 2.05 16.70
N LEU A 276 13.54 1.66 16.55
CA LEU A 276 12.81 0.90 17.56
C LEU A 276 12.90 -0.58 17.22
N PHE A 277 12.90 -1.41 18.22
CA PHE A 277 12.81 -2.86 18.06
C PHE A 277 12.34 -3.51 19.36
N VAL A 278 12.12 -4.81 19.28
CA VAL A 278 11.75 -5.62 20.46
C VAL A 278 12.98 -6.33 20.99
N GLU A 279 13.15 -6.30 22.30
CA GLU A 279 14.17 -7.02 23.04
C GLU A 279 13.56 -7.81 24.20
N SER A 280 14.12 -9.00 24.51
CA SER A 280 13.74 -9.73 25.72
C SER A 280 14.42 -9.13 26.95
N ILE A 281 13.62 -8.56 27.84
CA ILE A 281 14.06 -7.98 29.12
C ILE A 281 13.26 -8.66 30.23
N ASP A 282 13.96 -9.22 31.22
CA ASP A 282 13.35 -9.95 32.35
C ASP A 282 12.40 -11.07 31.92
N GLY A 283 12.65 -11.71 30.77
CA GLY A 283 11.84 -12.78 30.20
C GLY A 283 10.62 -12.31 29.42
N TRP A 284 10.42 -11.00 29.25
CA TRP A 284 9.32 -10.41 28.47
C TRP A 284 9.84 -9.67 27.25
N ALA A 285 9.12 -9.80 26.14
CA ALA A 285 9.36 -9.01 24.93
C ALA A 285 8.92 -7.57 25.19
N GLN A 286 9.86 -6.62 25.12
CA GLN A 286 9.65 -5.22 25.42
C GLN A 286 10.13 -4.32 24.29
N LEU A 287 9.52 -3.14 24.17
CA LEU A 287 9.92 -2.14 23.19
C LEU A 287 11.12 -1.35 23.69
N VAL A 288 12.12 -1.23 22.85
CA VAL A 288 13.33 -0.42 23.08
C VAL A 288 13.58 0.49 21.89
N MET A 289 14.30 1.58 22.14
CA MET A 289 14.77 2.51 21.11
C MET A 289 16.27 2.72 21.27
N ALA A 290 16.96 2.82 20.14
CA ALA A 290 18.39 3.13 20.07
C ALA A 290 18.65 4.17 18.98
N ASP A 291 19.83 4.77 18.99
CA ASP A 291 20.32 5.53 17.84
C ASP A 291 20.49 4.61 16.63
N ILE A 292 20.60 5.18 15.44
CA ILE A 292 20.69 4.44 14.18
C ILE A 292 21.92 3.50 14.11
N ASP A 293 22.92 3.71 14.94
CA ASP A 293 24.10 2.84 15.07
C ASP A 293 23.98 1.80 16.20
N GLY A 294 22.88 1.81 16.96
CA GLY A 294 22.63 0.95 18.11
C GLY A 294 23.10 1.54 19.45
N GLY A 295 23.64 2.77 19.45
CA GLY A 295 24.00 3.49 20.69
C GLY A 295 22.78 3.99 21.45
N ASN A 296 22.99 4.50 22.65
CA ASN A 296 21.97 5.12 23.51
C ASN A 296 20.70 4.27 23.71
N LEU A 297 20.87 2.94 23.72
CA LEU A 297 19.76 1.99 23.90
C LEU A 297 19.01 2.27 25.21
N HIS A 298 17.70 2.45 25.12
CA HIS A 298 16.83 2.63 26.27
C HIS A 298 15.47 1.97 26.08
N ARG A 299 14.84 1.62 27.19
CA ARG A 299 13.58 0.91 27.26
C ARG A 299 12.40 1.88 27.18
N ILE A 300 11.43 1.61 26.26
CA ILE A 300 10.20 2.40 26.12
C ILE A 300 9.06 1.77 26.91
N SER A 301 8.98 0.44 26.92
CA SER A 301 7.92 -0.27 27.64
C SER A 301 8.46 -1.07 28.83
N ASN A 302 7.65 -1.18 29.90
CA ASN A 302 8.02 -1.89 31.12
C ASN A 302 6.79 -2.58 31.72
N VAL A 303 6.40 -3.71 31.15
CA VAL A 303 5.25 -4.49 31.61
C VAL A 303 5.54 -5.98 31.58
N LYS A 304 4.87 -6.75 32.44
CA LYS A 304 4.94 -8.21 32.45
C LYS A 304 3.97 -8.79 31.41
N ALA A 305 4.18 -8.43 30.14
CA ALA A 305 3.41 -8.89 29.01
C ALA A 305 4.28 -8.81 27.75
N ILE A 306 3.89 -9.52 26.69
CA ILE A 306 4.52 -9.42 25.38
C ILE A 306 4.12 -8.09 24.75
N GLU A 307 5.09 -7.28 24.38
CA GLU A 307 4.92 -6.07 23.58
C GLU A 307 5.77 -6.15 22.33
N THR A 308 5.16 -5.93 21.17
CA THR A 308 5.80 -6.17 19.87
C THR A 308 5.26 -5.25 18.76
N SER A 309 5.89 -5.33 17.58
CA SER A 309 5.46 -4.64 16.35
C SER A 309 5.30 -3.13 16.52
N PRO A 310 6.31 -2.40 17.04
CA PRO A 310 6.25 -0.95 17.10
C PRO A 310 6.15 -0.36 15.68
N ARG A 311 5.32 0.69 15.52
CA ARG A 311 5.17 1.45 14.28
C ARG A 311 5.03 2.92 14.61
N VAL A 312 6.03 3.72 14.31
CA VAL A 312 6.02 5.15 14.57
C VAL A 312 5.12 5.86 13.57
N ASN A 313 4.33 6.81 14.05
CA ASN A 313 3.45 7.61 13.20
C ASN A 313 4.29 8.41 12.19
N PRO A 314 4.15 8.17 10.88
CA PRO A 314 5.01 8.77 9.86
C PRO A 314 4.77 10.28 9.69
N LYS A 315 3.64 10.79 10.16
CA LYS A 315 3.26 12.21 10.04
C LYS A 315 3.75 13.03 11.22
N THR A 316 3.60 12.51 12.42
CA THR A 316 3.92 13.25 13.65
C THR A 316 5.32 12.93 14.20
N GLY A 317 5.78 11.68 14.05
CA GLY A 317 7.00 11.17 14.66
C GLY A 317 6.97 11.09 16.19
N ASN A 318 5.84 11.42 16.83
CA ASN A 318 5.73 11.57 18.28
C ASN A 318 5.04 10.43 19.00
N ASP A 319 4.29 9.61 18.27
CA ASP A 319 3.51 8.50 18.80
C ASP A 319 3.72 7.22 17.99
N LEU A 320 3.45 6.11 18.59
CA LEU A 320 3.61 4.81 17.97
C LEU A 320 2.43 3.88 18.26
N LEU A 321 2.14 2.99 17.29
CA LEU A 321 1.32 1.80 17.49
C LEU A 321 2.20 0.67 17.99
N PHE A 322 1.62 -0.22 18.77
CA PHE A 322 2.24 -1.48 19.17
C PHE A 322 1.20 -2.53 19.53
N ILE A 323 1.60 -3.77 19.53
CA ILE A 323 0.77 -4.89 19.98
C ILE A 323 1.15 -5.25 21.40
N SER A 324 0.14 -5.38 22.27
CA SER A 324 0.35 -5.76 23.67
C SER A 324 -0.62 -6.84 24.13
N GLY A 325 -0.08 -7.84 24.82
CA GLY A 325 -0.84 -8.91 25.47
C GLY A 325 -1.30 -8.59 26.90
N ARG A 326 -1.12 -7.35 27.38
CA ARG A 326 -1.43 -6.95 28.78
C ARG A 326 -2.90 -7.07 29.17
N SER A 327 -3.79 -7.09 28.19
CA SER A 327 -5.26 -7.23 28.37
C SER A 327 -5.77 -8.68 28.21
N GLY A 328 -4.88 -9.66 28.08
CA GLY A 328 -5.20 -11.08 27.83
C GLY A 328 -4.90 -11.46 26.38
N HIS A 329 -5.79 -11.12 25.42
CA HIS A 329 -5.49 -11.23 24.00
C HIS A 329 -4.53 -10.15 23.55
N GLN A 330 -3.78 -10.41 22.48
CA GLN A 330 -2.96 -9.40 21.83
C GLN A 330 -3.86 -8.36 21.18
N GLN A 331 -3.76 -7.12 21.63
CA GLN A 331 -4.56 -6.00 21.14
C GLN A 331 -3.67 -4.88 20.63
N LEU A 332 -4.24 -4.02 19.80
CA LEU A 332 -3.58 -2.82 19.28
C LEU A 332 -3.64 -1.70 20.30
N TRP A 333 -2.51 -1.10 20.54
CA TRP A 333 -2.30 0.02 21.45
C TRP A 333 -1.57 1.15 20.77
N ARG A 334 -1.74 2.34 21.29
CA ARG A 334 -0.99 3.56 20.95
C ARG A 334 -0.35 4.12 22.22
N MET A 335 0.81 4.76 22.08
CA MET A 335 1.45 5.55 23.14
C MET A 335 2.36 6.61 22.51
N ASN A 336 2.79 7.59 23.32
CA ASN A 336 3.86 8.50 22.92
C ASN A 336 5.19 7.74 22.78
N LEU A 337 6.12 8.31 22.01
CA LEU A 337 7.42 7.70 21.76
C LEU A 337 8.28 7.56 23.03
N ASP A 338 8.02 8.36 24.06
CA ASP A 338 8.64 8.26 25.39
C ASP A 338 7.98 7.21 26.30
N GLY A 339 6.98 6.50 25.83
CA GLY A 339 6.25 5.46 26.58
C GLY A 339 5.11 5.99 27.46
N THR A 340 4.74 7.25 27.38
CA THR A 340 3.58 7.86 28.08
C THR A 340 2.28 7.73 27.27
N ASP A 341 1.15 8.16 27.84
CA ASP A 341 -0.17 8.26 27.20
C ASP A 341 -0.65 6.99 26.47
N ARG A 342 -0.58 5.86 27.17
CA ARG A 342 -0.94 4.55 26.60
C ARG A 342 -2.45 4.41 26.46
N GLU A 343 -2.88 4.10 25.27
CA GLU A 343 -4.28 3.92 24.92
C GLU A 343 -4.51 2.59 24.17
N MET A 344 -5.53 1.83 24.58
CA MET A 344 -5.96 0.63 23.85
C MET A 344 -6.91 1.04 22.72
N LEU A 345 -6.56 0.67 21.49
CA LEU A 345 -7.35 1.00 20.29
C LEU A 345 -8.32 -0.10 19.88
N THR A 346 -8.00 -1.37 20.18
CA THR A 346 -8.88 -2.50 19.91
C THR A 346 -9.16 -3.28 21.17
N SER A 347 -10.35 -3.89 21.27
CA SER A 347 -10.76 -4.75 22.38
C SER A 347 -11.68 -5.85 21.88
N GLY A 348 -11.76 -6.96 22.62
CA GLY A 348 -12.65 -8.08 22.32
C GLY A 348 -11.90 -9.37 22.05
N VAL A 349 -12.59 -10.31 21.39
CA VAL A 349 -12.06 -11.66 21.13
C VAL A 349 -11.07 -11.69 19.98
N GLY A 350 -10.10 -12.59 20.10
CA GLY A 350 -9.08 -12.82 19.09
C GLY A 350 -7.87 -11.89 19.21
N ASP A 351 -6.83 -12.22 18.46
CA ASP A 351 -5.54 -11.55 18.50
C ASP A 351 -5.39 -10.58 17.33
N VAL A 352 -4.85 -9.41 17.61
CA VAL A 352 -4.46 -8.39 16.65
C VAL A 352 -2.95 -8.47 16.42
N ALA A 353 -2.50 -8.25 15.19
CA ALA A 353 -1.08 -8.25 14.84
C ALA A 353 -0.78 -7.29 13.68
N ASN A 354 0.52 -7.03 13.46
CA ASN A 354 1.10 -6.35 12.31
C ASN A 354 0.40 -5.02 11.95
N PRO A 355 0.38 -4.03 12.85
CA PRO A 355 -0.17 -2.73 12.53
C PRO A 355 0.71 -1.97 11.54
N SER A 356 0.09 -1.07 10.76
CA SER A 356 0.75 -0.16 9.83
C SER A 356 0.00 1.15 9.77
N TRP A 357 0.72 2.28 9.83
CA TRP A 357 0.16 3.61 9.63
C TRP A 357 -0.05 3.91 8.14
N SER A 358 -1.14 4.58 7.83
CA SER A 358 -1.27 5.34 6.59
C SER A 358 -0.31 6.54 6.59
N PRO A 359 0.18 7.00 5.43
CA PRO A 359 1.05 8.18 5.34
C PRO A 359 0.44 9.47 5.91
N ASP A 360 -0.89 9.54 6.03
CA ASP A 360 -1.59 10.68 6.64
C ASP A 360 -1.47 10.74 8.17
N GLY A 361 -1.08 9.61 8.81
CA GLY A 361 -0.95 9.48 10.27
C GLY A 361 -2.28 9.39 11.02
N HIS A 362 -3.40 9.17 10.32
CA HIS A 362 -4.74 9.06 10.92
C HIS A 362 -5.37 7.69 10.73
N HIS A 363 -5.09 7.02 9.62
CA HIS A 363 -5.61 5.68 9.35
C HIS A 363 -4.57 4.62 9.68
N ILE A 364 -5.04 3.48 10.11
CA ILE A 364 -4.22 2.32 10.41
C ILE A 364 -4.78 1.07 9.73
N ALA A 365 -3.88 0.19 9.28
CA ALA A 365 -4.20 -1.15 8.84
C ALA A 365 -3.60 -2.16 9.81
N PHE A 366 -4.27 -3.26 10.06
CA PHE A 366 -3.81 -4.33 10.94
C PHE A 366 -4.49 -5.65 10.58
N CYS A 367 -3.96 -6.76 11.07
CA CYS A 367 -4.67 -8.04 10.94
C CYS A 367 -5.25 -8.47 12.28
N TRP A 368 -6.42 -9.16 12.22
CA TRP A 368 -7.17 -9.60 13.39
C TRP A 368 -7.84 -10.95 13.14
N THR A 369 -7.82 -11.82 14.16
CA THR A 369 -8.56 -13.09 14.11
C THR A 369 -10.01 -12.99 14.59
N ARG A 370 -10.53 -11.79 14.80
CA ARG A 370 -11.85 -11.49 15.33
C ARG A 370 -12.95 -12.42 14.79
N GLY A 371 -13.48 -13.30 15.65
CA GLY A 371 -14.54 -14.22 15.28
C GLY A 371 -14.16 -15.38 14.34
N TYR A 372 -12.86 -15.52 13.99
CA TYR A 372 -12.30 -16.63 13.22
C TYR A 372 -11.46 -17.55 14.11
N GLU A 373 -11.14 -18.73 13.59
CA GLU A 373 -10.23 -19.67 14.25
C GLU A 373 -8.87 -19.01 14.58
N PRO A 374 -8.23 -19.40 15.69
CA PRO A 374 -6.90 -18.89 16.05
C PRO A 374 -5.90 -18.99 14.88
N GLY A 375 -5.20 -17.91 14.60
CA GLY A 375 -4.27 -17.81 13.49
C GLY A 375 -4.89 -17.57 12.11
N ASN A 376 -6.21 -17.55 11.97
CA ASN A 376 -6.91 -17.17 10.74
C ASN A 376 -7.13 -15.67 10.69
N PHE A 377 -6.07 -14.94 10.41
CA PHE A 377 -6.09 -13.47 10.34
C PHE A 377 -6.77 -12.93 9.08
N ASN A 378 -7.45 -11.81 9.25
CA ASN A 378 -7.98 -10.99 8.17
C ASN A 378 -7.51 -9.55 8.32
N ILE A 379 -7.48 -8.80 7.21
CA ILE A 379 -7.06 -7.40 7.20
C ILE A 379 -8.23 -6.50 7.58
N PHE A 380 -7.95 -5.58 8.49
CA PHE A 380 -8.84 -4.51 8.94
C PHE A 380 -8.14 -3.16 8.75
N ILE A 381 -8.94 -2.13 8.61
CA ILE A 381 -8.52 -0.74 8.69
C ILE A 381 -9.37 0.00 9.71
N MET A 382 -8.85 1.11 10.21
CA MET A 382 -9.53 1.92 11.21
C MET A 382 -9.02 3.36 11.15
N ASP A 383 -9.90 4.34 11.28
CA ASP A 383 -9.52 5.70 11.66
C ASP A 383 -9.24 5.73 13.17
N ILE A 384 -8.13 6.35 13.56
CA ILE A 384 -7.69 6.39 14.96
C ILE A 384 -8.62 7.23 15.86
N ALA A 385 -9.33 8.20 15.28
CA ALA A 385 -10.28 9.04 16.02
C ALA A 385 -11.58 8.29 16.31
N ASP A 386 -12.10 7.57 15.30
CA ASP A 386 -13.38 6.87 15.41
C ASP A 386 -13.26 5.51 16.12
N LYS A 387 -12.10 4.87 16.00
CA LYS A 387 -11.78 3.54 16.54
C LYS A 387 -12.78 2.45 16.12
N VAL A 388 -13.35 2.58 14.92
CA VAL A 388 -14.29 1.62 14.35
C VAL A 388 -13.55 0.76 13.30
N PRO A 389 -13.26 -0.52 13.58
CA PRO A 389 -12.53 -1.37 12.64
C PRO A 389 -13.45 -1.82 11.50
N ILE A 390 -12.98 -1.66 10.25
CA ILE A 390 -13.64 -2.10 9.03
C ILE A 390 -12.84 -3.27 8.46
N GLN A 391 -13.49 -4.41 8.24
CA GLN A 391 -12.87 -5.61 7.69
C GLN A 391 -12.78 -5.51 6.16
N LEU A 392 -11.56 -5.68 5.61
CA LEU A 392 -11.29 -5.64 4.17
C LEU A 392 -11.23 -7.01 3.52
N THR A 393 -10.79 -8.03 4.24
CA THR A 393 -10.67 -9.41 3.69
C THR A 393 -11.52 -10.38 4.48
N SER A 394 -12.12 -11.35 3.77
CA SER A 394 -12.89 -12.46 4.36
C SER A 394 -12.86 -13.67 3.42
N ASN A 395 -12.98 -14.89 3.96
CA ASN A 395 -13.10 -16.13 3.20
C ASN A 395 -12.05 -16.33 2.08
N SER A 396 -10.88 -15.72 2.23
CA SER A 396 -9.81 -15.72 1.23
C SER A 396 -8.49 -16.33 1.75
N GLY A 397 -8.57 -17.14 2.81
CA GLY A 397 -7.43 -17.70 3.51
C GLY A 397 -6.89 -16.75 4.59
N ARG A 398 -5.68 -17.04 5.08
CA ARG A 398 -5.00 -16.23 6.11
C ARG A 398 -4.35 -15.00 5.47
N ASN A 399 -4.73 -13.81 5.93
CA ASN A 399 -4.26 -12.53 5.40
C ASN A 399 -3.55 -11.75 6.51
N GLU A 400 -2.28 -11.39 6.29
CA GLU A 400 -1.41 -10.82 7.32
C GLU A 400 -0.49 -9.73 6.76
N ASN A 401 0.19 -9.03 7.68
CA ASN A 401 1.20 -8.04 7.39
C ASN A 401 0.71 -6.95 6.41
N PRO A 402 -0.42 -6.31 6.65
CA PRO A 402 -0.83 -5.18 5.82
C PRO A 402 0.16 -4.03 5.95
N TRP A 403 0.46 -3.37 4.84
CA TRP A 403 1.29 -2.18 4.82
C TRP A 403 0.75 -1.17 3.83
N TRP A 404 0.63 0.08 4.27
CA TRP A 404 0.17 1.15 3.42
C TRP A 404 1.19 1.52 2.35
N ALA A 405 0.71 1.78 1.15
CA ALA A 405 1.52 2.39 0.10
C ALA A 405 1.74 3.88 0.39
N PRO A 406 2.80 4.48 -0.18
CA PRO A 406 3.08 5.91 -0.01
C PRO A 406 2.00 6.85 -0.53
N ASP A 407 1.07 6.38 -1.37
CA ASP A 407 -0.06 7.15 -1.88
C ASP A 407 -1.24 7.27 -0.90
N GLY A 408 -1.23 6.49 0.20
CA GLY A 408 -2.31 6.46 1.18
C GLY A 408 -3.62 5.84 0.68
N VAL A 409 -3.60 5.18 -0.48
CA VAL A 409 -4.79 4.59 -1.14
C VAL A 409 -4.66 3.08 -1.29
N HIS A 410 -3.43 2.58 -1.50
CA HIS A 410 -3.17 1.16 -1.65
C HIS A 410 -2.64 0.53 -0.37
N LEU A 411 -2.90 -0.76 -0.23
CA LEU A 411 -2.32 -1.66 0.76
C LEU A 411 -1.60 -2.80 0.04
N VAL A 412 -0.47 -3.23 0.60
CA VAL A 412 0.16 -4.51 0.29
C VAL A 412 0.01 -5.43 1.49
N PHE A 413 -0.16 -6.72 1.27
CA PHE A 413 -0.31 -7.71 2.35
C PHE A 413 0.13 -9.10 1.90
N SER A 414 0.41 -9.99 2.84
CA SER A 414 0.63 -11.40 2.56
C SER A 414 -0.67 -12.19 2.72
N SER A 415 -0.94 -13.10 1.78
CA SER A 415 -2.13 -13.96 1.80
C SER A 415 -1.76 -15.41 1.51
N MET A 416 -2.15 -16.31 2.42
CA MET A 416 -2.00 -17.75 2.24
C MET A 416 -3.28 -18.33 1.66
N ARG A 417 -3.27 -18.56 0.35
CA ARG A 417 -4.35 -19.19 -0.39
C ARG A 417 -3.95 -20.62 -0.77
N GLY A 418 -4.46 -21.58 -0.02
CA GLY A 418 -4.01 -22.97 -0.11
C GLY A 418 -2.75 -23.24 0.72
N ARG A 419 -1.65 -23.70 0.08
CA ARG A 419 -0.42 -24.12 0.78
C ARG A 419 0.73 -23.12 0.72
N VAL A 420 0.61 -22.07 -0.06
CA VAL A 420 1.67 -21.08 -0.28
C VAL A 420 1.16 -19.67 0.03
N THR A 421 2.03 -18.89 0.63
CA THR A 421 1.79 -17.48 0.91
C THR A 421 2.37 -16.63 -0.20
N GLN A 422 1.59 -15.67 -0.70
CA GLN A 422 2.01 -14.73 -1.73
C GLN A 422 1.71 -13.29 -1.31
N ILE A 423 2.38 -12.34 -1.96
CA ILE A 423 2.12 -10.93 -1.75
C ILE A 423 1.01 -10.48 -2.69
N TYR A 424 0.07 -9.72 -2.14
CA TYR A 424 -1.05 -9.10 -2.85
C TYR A 424 -1.10 -7.60 -2.56
N SER A 425 -1.64 -6.84 -3.49
CA SER A 425 -2.07 -5.45 -3.27
C SER A 425 -3.58 -5.33 -3.40
N MET A 426 -4.15 -4.31 -2.78
CA MET A 426 -5.56 -3.92 -2.90
C MET A 426 -5.71 -2.42 -2.63
N LEU A 427 -6.85 -1.85 -2.99
CA LEU A 427 -7.25 -0.53 -2.52
C LEU A 427 -7.70 -0.59 -1.04
N ALA A 428 -7.59 0.51 -0.33
CA ALA A 428 -7.97 0.59 1.09
C ALA A 428 -9.49 0.40 1.33
N ASP A 429 -10.30 0.36 0.28
CA ASP A 429 -11.71 -0.04 0.33
C ASP A 429 -11.92 -1.56 0.19
N GLY A 430 -10.85 -2.35 0.10
CA GLY A 430 -10.86 -3.80 -0.08
C GLY A 430 -11.11 -4.26 -1.51
N THR A 431 -11.13 -3.36 -2.48
CA THR A 431 -11.31 -3.69 -3.91
C THR A 431 -9.98 -3.80 -4.66
N SER A 432 -10.03 -4.13 -5.94
CA SER A 432 -8.86 -4.19 -6.85
C SER A 432 -7.73 -5.09 -6.35
N ILE A 433 -8.08 -6.25 -5.77
CA ILE A 433 -7.09 -7.20 -5.26
C ILE A 433 -6.26 -7.77 -6.41
N ARG A 434 -4.94 -7.63 -6.33
CA ARG A 434 -3.98 -8.10 -7.33
C ARG A 434 -2.86 -8.91 -6.68
N GLN A 435 -2.54 -10.07 -7.24
CA GLN A 435 -1.39 -10.89 -6.82
C GLN A 435 -0.10 -10.33 -7.45
N LEU A 436 0.93 -10.13 -6.62
CA LEU A 436 2.23 -9.56 -7.04
C LEU A 436 3.34 -10.60 -7.15
N THR A 437 3.24 -11.72 -6.42
CA THR A 437 4.25 -12.79 -6.43
C THR A 437 3.65 -14.16 -6.72
N THR A 438 4.43 -15.06 -7.32
CA THR A 438 3.98 -16.42 -7.72
C THR A 438 4.96 -17.54 -7.39
N GLN A 439 6.20 -17.21 -6.98
CA GLN A 439 7.26 -18.19 -6.73
C GLN A 439 7.69 -18.20 -5.27
N GLY A 440 7.82 -19.37 -4.65
CA GLY A 440 8.18 -19.53 -3.24
C GLY A 440 7.07 -19.11 -2.29
N ASN A 441 7.37 -19.06 -0.97
CA ASN A 441 6.52 -18.41 0.03
C ASN A 441 7.02 -17.00 0.26
N ASN A 442 6.12 -16.04 0.18
CA ASN A 442 6.43 -14.62 0.28
C ASN A 442 5.59 -13.98 1.38
N THR A 443 6.25 -13.32 2.34
CA THR A 443 5.62 -12.76 3.54
C THR A 443 6.19 -11.39 3.90
N GLN A 444 5.56 -10.73 4.87
CA GLN A 444 6.06 -9.51 5.50
C GLN A 444 6.41 -8.39 4.49
N PRO A 445 5.49 -8.02 3.60
CA PRO A 445 5.75 -6.92 2.68
C PRO A 445 5.80 -5.59 3.42
N VAL A 446 6.70 -4.70 2.95
CA VAL A 446 6.84 -3.31 3.39
C VAL A 446 6.91 -2.45 2.13
N TRP A 447 6.00 -1.50 1.99
CA TRP A 447 5.98 -0.58 0.87
C TRP A 447 6.75 0.68 1.20
N ALA A 448 7.76 0.99 0.42
CA ALA A 448 8.65 2.13 0.64
C ALA A 448 8.55 3.14 -0.50
N LYS A 449 8.82 4.40 -0.19
CA LYS A 449 9.07 5.42 -1.22
C LYS A 449 10.24 4.97 -2.10
N GLY A 450 10.22 5.35 -3.37
CA GLY A 450 11.37 5.17 -4.25
C GLY A 450 12.55 6.04 -3.78
N ILE A 451 13.74 5.62 -4.14
CA ILE A 451 14.94 6.47 -4.03
C ILE A 451 14.87 7.44 -5.22
N GLU A 452 14.72 8.72 -4.95
CA GLU A 452 14.84 9.78 -5.93
C GLU A 452 16.30 9.96 -6.40
#